data_9b7d042283f2e8fcb6c622ba1ef6a6cd
#
_entry.id   9b7d042283f2e8fcb6c622ba1ef6a6cd
#
_cell.length_a   1.000
_cell.length_b   1.000
_cell.length_c   1.000
_cell.angle_alpha   90.00
_cell.angle_beta   90.00
_cell.angle_gamma   90.00
#
_symmetry.space_group_name_H-M   'P 1'
#
loop_
_entity.id
_entity.type
_entity.pdbx_description
1 polymer ?
#
loop_
_entity_poly.entity_id
_entity_poly.type
_entity_poly.pdbx_seq_one_letter_code
_entity_poly.pdbx_strand_id
1 'polypeptide(L)'
;IDNIISETDLYKSISKQNYNYSISFFSTFNIAYKLWRSNIQRRYAPATKLAQLLYNRTIKQDRSKSLKPEYEYNIDLSCYFLKDNGYEVNKIDAPLIRLNSQNEIKDNSKKNIFIHPFTGGSSKTLSDNDFIKLCLELHKLCSCRFTLHCDKYDYEKCLNIINKVSDLDIDIIKPTEQLTQMFSNINECDLFISGSTGPLHVAGSLNKKTVGFYPSKKSSTCLRWRTVNEESNKLSFEDSGTDYKYIKVDINSVADEIYNKLLK
;
A
#
# COMPACT_ATOMS: atom_id res chain seq x y z
N ILE A 1 -3.09 -6.98 -19.48
CA ILE A 1 -4.11 -5.89 -19.42
C ILE A 1 -4.08 -5.21 -20.76
N ASP A 2 -5.17 -5.33 -21.52
CA ASP A 2 -5.22 -4.81 -22.90
C ASP A 2 -5.48 -3.30 -22.94
N ASN A 3 -6.26 -2.77 -21.99
CA ASN A 3 -6.59 -1.35 -21.93
C ASN A 3 -6.78 -0.88 -20.47
N ILE A 4 -6.32 0.34 -20.19
CA ILE A 4 -6.63 1.08 -18.95
C ILE A 4 -7.57 2.22 -19.34
N ILE A 5 -8.72 2.28 -18.69
CA ILE A 5 -9.79 3.24 -19.00
C ILE A 5 -10.12 4.04 -17.74
N SER A 6 -10.25 5.36 -17.87
CA SER A 6 -10.70 6.22 -16.77
C SER A 6 -12.16 5.93 -16.39
N GLU A 7 -12.55 6.19 -15.12
CA GLU A 7 -13.95 6.03 -14.71
C GLU A 7 -14.89 6.94 -15.54
N THR A 8 -14.44 8.12 -15.96
CA THR A 8 -15.22 9.05 -16.78
C THR A 8 -15.56 8.45 -18.14
N ASP A 9 -14.62 7.75 -18.76
CA ASP A 9 -14.78 7.16 -20.09
C ASP A 9 -15.33 5.73 -20.06
N LEU A 10 -15.51 5.16 -18.87
CA LEU A 10 -15.88 3.77 -18.68
C LEU A 10 -17.08 3.36 -19.54
N TYR A 11 -18.21 4.08 -19.46
CA TYR A 11 -19.42 3.73 -20.22
C TYR A 11 -19.19 3.78 -21.73
N LYS A 12 -18.55 4.85 -22.24
CA LYS A 12 -18.26 5.02 -23.67
C LYS A 12 -17.36 3.89 -24.21
N SER A 13 -16.42 3.44 -23.41
CA SER A 13 -15.47 2.40 -23.80
C SER A 13 -16.09 1.01 -23.76
N ILE A 14 -16.83 0.66 -22.70
CA ILE A 14 -17.39 -0.69 -22.52
C ILE A 14 -18.66 -0.92 -23.34
N SER A 15 -19.46 0.12 -23.61
CA SER A 15 -20.69 -0.02 -24.41
C SER A 15 -20.45 -0.38 -25.88
N LYS A 16 -19.24 -0.16 -26.38
CA LYS A 16 -18.81 -0.52 -27.74
C LYS A 16 -18.30 -1.96 -27.83
N GLN A 17 -18.06 -2.61 -26.70
CA GLN A 17 -17.51 -3.95 -26.62
C GLN A 17 -18.51 -4.86 -25.91
N ASN A 18 -18.75 -6.04 -26.43
CA ASN A 18 -19.68 -7.01 -25.85
C ASN A 18 -19.00 -7.82 -24.73
N TYR A 19 -18.77 -7.19 -23.58
CA TYR A 19 -18.25 -7.89 -22.43
C TYR A 19 -19.33 -8.78 -21.79
N ASN A 20 -19.01 -10.03 -21.53
CA ASN A 20 -19.89 -10.97 -20.83
C ASN A 20 -19.84 -10.81 -19.31
N TYR A 21 -18.70 -10.36 -18.78
CA TYR A 21 -18.40 -10.32 -17.35
C TYR A 21 -17.83 -8.97 -16.92
N SER A 22 -18.14 -8.57 -15.71
CA SER A 22 -17.41 -7.53 -14.99
C SER A 22 -17.19 -7.92 -13.54
N ILE A 23 -16.03 -7.57 -12.98
CA ILE A 23 -15.70 -7.75 -11.58
C ILE A 23 -15.35 -6.38 -11.00
N SER A 24 -16.09 -5.93 -9.99
CA SER A 24 -15.88 -4.65 -9.31
C SER A 24 -15.32 -4.89 -7.90
N PHE A 25 -14.02 -4.75 -7.73
CA PHE A 25 -13.38 -4.84 -6.41
C PHE A 25 -13.72 -3.66 -5.51
N PHE A 26 -13.89 -2.49 -6.11
CA PHE A 26 -14.40 -1.28 -5.47
C PHE A 26 -15.63 -0.81 -6.22
N SER A 27 -16.79 -0.81 -5.54
CA SER A 27 -18.08 -0.50 -6.15
C SER A 27 -18.63 0.83 -5.66
N THR A 28 -18.84 1.77 -6.60
CA THR A 28 -19.68 2.96 -6.41
C THR A 28 -20.99 2.79 -7.16
N PHE A 29 -22.01 3.58 -6.81
CA PHE A 29 -23.28 3.56 -7.54
C PHE A 29 -23.07 3.94 -9.04
N ASN A 30 -22.19 4.91 -9.31
CA ASN A 30 -21.87 5.35 -10.66
C ASN A 30 -21.25 4.22 -11.52
N ILE A 31 -20.27 3.50 -10.98
CA ILE A 31 -19.66 2.33 -11.66
C ILE A 31 -20.73 1.26 -11.90
N ALA A 32 -21.49 0.91 -10.86
CA ALA A 32 -22.54 -0.10 -10.96
C ALA A 32 -23.58 0.24 -12.06
N TYR A 33 -24.01 1.50 -12.10
CA TYR A 33 -24.96 1.99 -13.11
C TYR A 33 -24.39 1.91 -14.53
N LYS A 34 -23.13 2.33 -14.73
CA LYS A 34 -22.48 2.25 -16.05
C LYS A 34 -22.35 0.80 -16.53
N LEU A 35 -21.98 -0.12 -15.66
CA LEU A 35 -21.88 -1.55 -15.99
C LEU A 35 -23.25 -2.16 -16.30
N TRP A 36 -24.27 -1.82 -15.53
CA TRP A 36 -25.65 -2.27 -15.77
C TRP A 36 -26.18 -1.74 -17.10
N ARG A 37 -26.01 -0.44 -17.38
CA ARG A 37 -26.45 0.20 -18.62
C ARG A 37 -25.73 -0.34 -19.87
N SER A 38 -24.52 -0.88 -19.71
CA SER A 38 -23.77 -1.49 -20.80
C SER A 38 -24.18 -2.94 -21.11
N ASN A 39 -25.27 -3.43 -20.52
CA ASN A 39 -25.85 -4.76 -20.73
C ASN A 39 -24.87 -5.92 -20.45
N ILE A 40 -23.88 -5.74 -19.57
CA ILE A 40 -22.99 -6.82 -19.17
C ILE A 40 -23.81 -7.89 -18.44
N GLN A 41 -23.77 -9.12 -18.92
CA GLN A 41 -24.67 -10.19 -18.44
C GLN A 41 -24.41 -10.59 -17.00
N ARG A 42 -23.13 -10.75 -16.60
CA ARG A 42 -22.75 -11.13 -15.23
C ARG A 42 -21.86 -10.07 -14.61
N ARG A 43 -22.35 -9.45 -13.54
CA ARG A 43 -21.71 -8.32 -12.87
C ARG A 43 -21.42 -8.70 -11.43
N TYR A 44 -20.14 -8.96 -11.13
CA TYR A 44 -19.66 -9.43 -9.83
C TYR A 44 -19.19 -8.25 -8.96
N ALA A 45 -19.61 -8.24 -7.70
CA ALA A 45 -19.17 -7.23 -6.72
C ALA A 45 -19.37 -7.69 -5.27
N PRO A 46 -18.77 -7.02 -4.28
CA PRO A 46 -19.19 -7.15 -2.89
C PRO A 46 -20.63 -6.67 -2.71
N ALA A 47 -21.40 -7.37 -1.89
CA ALA A 47 -22.74 -6.95 -1.49
C ALA A 47 -22.65 -5.74 -0.53
N THR A 48 -22.57 -4.53 -1.07
CA THR A 48 -22.38 -3.31 -0.28
C THR A 48 -23.34 -2.20 -0.73
N LYS A 49 -23.99 -1.54 0.25
CA LYS A 49 -24.82 -0.35 0.03
C LYS A 49 -25.86 -0.55 -1.11
N LEU A 50 -26.41 0.53 -1.62
CA LEU A 50 -27.39 0.51 -2.71
C LEU A 50 -26.84 0.04 -4.05
N ALA A 51 -25.54 0.20 -4.28
CA ALA A 51 -24.90 -0.24 -5.52
C ALA A 51 -25.08 -1.75 -5.78
N GLN A 52 -25.23 -2.58 -4.75
CA GLN A 52 -25.45 -4.02 -4.88
C GLN A 52 -26.68 -4.38 -5.71
N LEU A 53 -27.72 -3.52 -5.78
CA LEU A 53 -28.95 -3.78 -6.54
C LEU A 53 -28.71 -3.80 -8.07
N LEU A 54 -27.65 -3.18 -8.54
CA LEU A 54 -27.26 -3.16 -9.95
C LEU A 54 -26.30 -4.28 -10.35
N TYR A 55 -25.84 -5.08 -9.39
CA TYR A 55 -25.07 -6.29 -9.63
C TYR A 55 -25.97 -7.52 -9.50
N ASN A 56 -25.67 -8.57 -10.25
CA ASN A 56 -26.45 -9.83 -10.20
C ASN A 56 -25.63 -11.04 -9.74
N ARG A 57 -24.38 -10.81 -9.36
CA ARG A 57 -23.48 -11.77 -8.74
C ARG A 57 -22.76 -11.11 -7.58
N THR A 58 -23.28 -11.21 -6.38
CA THR A 58 -22.73 -10.53 -5.21
C THR A 58 -22.27 -11.52 -4.14
N ILE A 59 -21.19 -11.13 -3.43
CA ILE A 59 -20.67 -11.87 -2.26
C ILE A 59 -20.72 -10.99 -1.03
N LYS A 60 -21.22 -11.51 0.09
CA LYS A 60 -21.20 -10.82 1.38
C LYS A 60 -19.82 -10.97 2.01
N GLN A 61 -19.16 -9.86 2.32
CA GLN A 61 -17.78 -9.85 2.81
C GLN A 61 -17.57 -9.16 4.15
N ASP A 62 -18.54 -8.42 4.68
CA ASP A 62 -18.47 -7.72 5.98
C ASP A 62 -17.17 -6.89 6.17
N ARG A 63 -16.67 -6.25 5.09
CA ARG A 63 -15.38 -5.50 5.08
C ARG A 63 -15.27 -4.47 6.20
N SER A 64 -16.39 -3.88 6.65
CA SER A 64 -16.42 -2.92 7.75
C SER A 64 -16.00 -3.51 9.10
N LYS A 65 -16.04 -4.82 9.25
CA LYS A 65 -15.59 -5.52 10.46
C LYS A 65 -14.08 -5.69 10.52
N SER A 66 -13.37 -5.51 9.38
CA SER A 66 -11.91 -5.64 9.26
C SER A 66 -11.36 -6.95 9.85
N LEU A 67 -11.98 -8.07 9.51
CA LEU A 67 -11.63 -9.39 10.05
C LEU A 67 -10.42 -10.03 9.36
N LYS A 68 -10.03 -9.51 8.20
CA LYS A 68 -8.91 -9.97 7.39
C LYS A 68 -8.35 -8.85 6.51
N PRO A 69 -7.17 -9.05 5.89
CA PRO A 69 -6.58 -8.10 4.96
C PRO A 69 -7.47 -7.74 3.78
N GLU A 70 -7.39 -6.51 3.30
CA GLU A 70 -8.21 -6.03 2.19
C GLU A 70 -7.95 -6.83 0.89
N TYR A 71 -6.72 -7.26 0.64
CA TYR A 71 -6.40 -8.07 -0.52
C TYR A 71 -7.08 -9.47 -0.49
N GLU A 72 -7.29 -10.05 0.69
CA GLU A 72 -7.98 -11.34 0.81
C GLU A 72 -9.47 -11.23 0.44
N TYR A 73 -10.12 -10.10 0.74
CA TYR A 73 -11.49 -9.86 0.26
C TYR A 73 -11.55 -9.78 -1.27
N ASN A 74 -10.50 -9.24 -1.91
CA ASN A 74 -10.43 -9.20 -3.36
C ASN A 74 -10.19 -10.59 -3.95
N ILE A 75 -9.33 -11.40 -3.32
CA ILE A 75 -9.13 -12.81 -3.67
C ILE A 75 -10.45 -13.59 -3.56
N ASP A 76 -11.22 -13.43 -2.48
CA ASP A 76 -12.51 -14.11 -2.33
C ASP A 76 -13.48 -13.79 -3.47
N LEU A 77 -13.54 -12.51 -3.89
CA LEU A 77 -14.39 -12.11 -5.01
C LEU A 77 -13.93 -12.76 -6.32
N SER A 78 -12.61 -12.81 -6.55
CA SER A 78 -12.03 -13.49 -7.70
C SER A 78 -12.31 -15.00 -7.68
N CYS A 79 -12.16 -15.63 -6.52
CA CYS A 79 -12.48 -17.04 -6.35
C CYS A 79 -13.98 -17.34 -6.58
N TYR A 80 -14.86 -16.46 -6.10
CA TYR A 80 -16.28 -16.55 -6.35
C TYR A 80 -16.58 -16.49 -7.86
N PHE A 81 -15.98 -15.54 -8.58
CA PHE A 81 -16.10 -15.44 -10.03
C PHE A 81 -15.63 -16.72 -10.73
N LEU A 82 -14.45 -17.23 -10.39
CA LEU A 82 -13.90 -18.44 -11.02
C LEU A 82 -14.82 -19.66 -10.79
N LYS A 83 -15.25 -19.89 -9.54
CA LYS A 83 -16.15 -21.01 -9.20
C LYS A 83 -17.51 -20.92 -9.89
N ASP A 84 -18.12 -19.71 -9.97
CA ASP A 84 -19.41 -19.50 -10.65
C ASP A 84 -19.32 -19.74 -12.18
N ASN A 85 -18.10 -19.77 -12.71
CA ASN A 85 -17.81 -20.06 -14.12
C ASN A 85 -17.15 -21.43 -14.36
N GLY A 86 -17.21 -22.35 -13.36
CA GLY A 86 -16.80 -23.74 -13.52
C GLY A 86 -15.30 -24.01 -13.40
N TYR A 87 -14.51 -23.02 -12.89
CA TYR A 87 -13.08 -23.22 -12.66
C TYR A 87 -12.82 -23.75 -11.25
N GLU A 88 -11.91 -24.70 -11.13
CA GLU A 88 -11.37 -25.10 -9.84
C GLU A 88 -10.44 -24.02 -9.31
N VAL A 89 -10.52 -23.73 -8.01
CA VAL A 89 -9.70 -22.71 -7.35
C VAL A 89 -8.88 -23.37 -6.27
N ASN A 90 -7.60 -23.49 -6.51
CA ASN A 90 -6.62 -23.92 -5.52
C ASN A 90 -6.26 -22.75 -4.57
N LYS A 91 -5.49 -23.06 -3.52
CA LYS A 91 -4.96 -22.05 -2.61
C LYS A 91 -4.17 -21.00 -3.42
N ILE A 92 -4.52 -19.73 -3.21
CA ILE A 92 -3.84 -18.61 -3.86
C ILE A 92 -2.79 -18.07 -2.88
N ASP A 93 -1.54 -18.05 -3.32
CA ASP A 93 -0.45 -17.42 -2.59
C ASP A 93 -0.58 -15.89 -2.61
N ALA A 94 0.17 -15.22 -1.70
CA ALA A 94 0.21 -13.78 -1.68
C ALA A 94 0.68 -13.22 -3.04
N PRO A 95 0.05 -12.16 -3.58
CA PRO A 95 0.37 -11.61 -4.91
C PRO A 95 1.68 -10.80 -4.87
N LEU A 96 2.81 -11.48 -4.97
CA LEU A 96 4.14 -10.87 -5.02
C LEU A 96 4.51 -10.52 -6.47
N ILE A 97 5.15 -9.36 -6.62
CA ILE A 97 5.72 -8.89 -7.89
C ILE A 97 7.21 -9.17 -7.87
N ARG A 98 7.72 -9.81 -8.91
CA ARG A 98 9.15 -9.99 -9.11
C ARG A 98 9.62 -9.02 -10.18
N LEU A 99 10.53 -8.12 -9.83
CA LEU A 99 11.23 -7.31 -10.80
C LEU A 99 12.56 -8.00 -11.12
N ASN A 100 12.91 -8.05 -12.40
CA ASN A 100 14.26 -8.43 -12.81
C ASN A 100 15.19 -7.31 -12.36
N SER A 101 15.88 -7.49 -11.23
CA SER A 101 16.93 -6.58 -10.80
C SER A 101 18.09 -6.72 -11.81
N GLN A 102 18.48 -5.62 -12.44
CA GLN A 102 19.83 -5.52 -12.98
C GLN A 102 20.74 -5.61 -11.77
N ASN A 103 21.66 -6.59 -11.78
CA ASN A 103 22.62 -6.83 -10.70
C ASN A 103 23.62 -5.66 -10.61
N GLU A 104 23.21 -4.55 -10.06
CA GLU A 104 24.15 -3.55 -9.59
C GLU A 104 24.79 -4.07 -8.30
N ILE A 105 26.11 -4.00 -8.23
CA ILE A 105 26.87 -4.37 -7.02
C ILE A 105 26.45 -3.39 -5.93
N LYS A 106 25.57 -3.85 -5.02
CA LYS A 106 25.20 -3.04 -3.86
C LYS A 106 26.38 -2.91 -2.94
N ASP A 107 26.71 -1.69 -2.57
CA ASP A 107 27.56 -1.42 -1.42
C ASP A 107 26.81 -1.87 -0.15
N ASN A 108 27.14 -3.05 0.34
CA ASN A 108 26.54 -3.64 1.54
C ASN A 108 27.09 -3.05 2.85
N SER A 109 27.94 -2.02 2.81
CA SER A 109 28.53 -1.39 4.00
C SER A 109 27.50 -0.64 4.84
N LYS A 110 26.42 -0.15 4.20
CA LYS A 110 25.33 0.58 4.85
C LYS A 110 23.98 -0.03 4.49
N LYS A 111 23.01 0.03 5.42
CA LYS A 111 21.62 -0.33 5.16
C LYS A 111 20.89 0.81 4.46
N ASN A 112 20.31 0.55 3.30
CA ASN A 112 19.51 1.52 2.55
C ASN A 112 18.08 1.57 3.08
N ILE A 113 17.72 2.61 3.82
CA ILE A 113 16.41 2.81 4.42
C ILE A 113 15.63 3.84 3.61
N PHE A 114 14.54 3.40 2.99
CA PHE A 114 13.67 4.25 2.20
C PHE A 114 12.46 4.69 3.04
N ILE A 115 12.25 6.00 3.14
CA ILE A 115 11.18 6.59 3.95
C ILE A 115 10.22 7.38 3.07
N HIS A 116 8.92 7.05 3.17
CA HIS A 116 7.83 7.83 2.57
C HIS A 116 6.97 8.43 3.70
N PRO A 117 7.30 9.65 4.17
CA PRO A 117 6.78 10.16 5.44
C PRO A 117 5.33 10.65 5.35
N PHE A 118 4.85 11.02 4.16
CA PHE A 118 3.55 11.66 3.97
C PHE A 118 2.52 10.71 3.33
N THR A 119 1.24 10.99 3.55
CA THR A 119 0.13 10.12 3.10
C THR A 119 -0.79 10.80 2.09
N GLY A 120 -0.49 12.02 1.67
CA GLY A 120 -1.39 12.81 0.82
C GLY A 120 -2.79 13.02 1.42
N GLY A 121 -2.92 12.91 2.76
CA GLY A 121 -4.20 13.04 3.46
C GLY A 121 -5.06 11.75 3.46
N SER A 122 -4.60 10.66 2.87
CA SER A 122 -5.35 9.39 2.80
C SER A 122 -5.41 8.64 4.14
N SER A 123 -4.43 8.87 5.01
CA SER A 123 -4.30 8.22 6.33
C SER A 123 -3.52 9.12 7.29
N LYS A 124 -3.51 8.78 8.59
CA LYS A 124 -2.56 9.35 9.53
C LYS A 124 -1.17 8.75 9.32
N THR A 125 -0.14 9.51 9.70
CA THR A 125 1.25 9.08 9.73
C THR A 125 1.94 9.64 10.98
N LEU A 126 3.21 9.33 11.18
CA LEU A 126 4.03 9.99 12.20
C LEU A 126 4.17 11.49 11.92
N SER A 127 4.47 12.27 12.97
CA SER A 127 4.88 13.66 12.76
C SER A 127 6.28 13.76 12.16
N ASP A 128 6.62 14.92 11.57
CA ASP A 128 7.96 15.17 11.03
C ASP A 128 9.04 14.98 12.12
N ASN A 129 8.77 15.43 13.35
CA ASN A 129 9.70 15.25 14.47
C ASN A 129 9.85 13.77 14.88
N ASP A 130 8.79 12.96 14.77
CA ASP A 130 8.88 11.52 15.06
C ASP A 130 9.67 10.80 13.97
N PHE A 131 9.53 11.17 12.68
CA PHE A 131 10.39 10.66 11.61
C PHE A 131 11.85 11.05 11.79
N ILE A 132 12.13 12.31 12.14
CA ILE A 132 13.48 12.79 12.47
C ILE A 132 14.08 11.95 13.60
N LYS A 133 13.33 11.80 14.70
CA LYS A 133 13.77 10.98 15.84
C LYS A 133 14.02 9.54 15.44
N LEU A 134 13.16 8.95 14.60
CA LEU A 134 13.33 7.57 14.12
C LEU A 134 14.63 7.42 13.30
N CYS A 135 14.94 8.35 12.41
CA CYS A 135 16.20 8.35 11.66
C CYS A 135 17.42 8.40 12.61
N LEU A 136 17.38 9.30 13.61
CA LEU A 136 18.46 9.45 14.57
C LEU A 136 18.67 8.18 15.42
N GLU A 137 17.58 7.56 15.89
CA GLU A 137 17.67 6.33 16.70
C GLU A 137 18.18 5.14 15.86
N LEU A 138 17.69 4.96 14.61
CA LEU A 138 18.19 3.91 13.72
C LEU A 138 19.68 4.11 13.37
N HIS A 139 20.12 5.35 13.17
CA HIS A 139 21.52 5.67 12.88
C HIS A 139 22.46 5.30 14.04
N LYS A 140 21.99 5.39 15.30
CA LYS A 140 22.76 4.96 16.47
C LYS A 140 22.93 3.44 16.51
N LEU A 141 21.96 2.68 15.97
CA LEU A 141 21.92 1.23 16.05
C LEU A 141 22.68 0.54 14.90
N CYS A 142 22.74 1.15 13.71
CA CYS A 142 23.44 0.58 12.57
C CYS A 142 23.92 1.65 11.58
N SER A 143 24.93 1.29 10.79
CA SER A 143 25.36 2.10 9.66
C SER A 143 24.27 2.08 8.58
N CYS A 144 23.64 3.23 8.32
CA CYS A 144 22.55 3.33 7.36
C CYS A 144 22.63 4.62 6.54
N ARG A 145 22.03 4.55 5.36
CA ARG A 145 21.74 5.67 4.48
C ARG A 145 20.22 5.78 4.36
N PHE A 146 19.71 7.00 4.44
CA PHE A 146 18.29 7.28 4.32
C PHE A 146 17.99 7.90 2.95
N THR A 147 16.87 7.49 2.37
CA THR A 147 16.34 8.08 1.16
C THR A 147 14.89 8.49 1.41
N LEU A 148 14.59 9.78 1.36
CA LEU A 148 13.23 10.29 1.46
C LEU A 148 12.57 10.35 0.08
N HIS A 149 11.30 10.00 0.03
CA HIS A 149 10.45 10.15 -1.14
C HIS A 149 9.11 10.76 -0.75
N CYS A 150 8.58 11.64 -1.58
CA CYS A 150 7.27 12.26 -1.36
C CYS A 150 6.64 12.70 -2.69
N ASP A 151 5.38 13.06 -2.64
CA ASP A 151 4.71 13.74 -3.74
C ASP A 151 5.19 15.19 -3.88
N LYS A 152 4.98 15.79 -5.05
CA LYS A 152 5.41 17.16 -5.35
C LYS A 152 4.89 18.21 -4.35
N TYR A 153 3.72 17.98 -3.76
CA TYR A 153 3.11 18.90 -2.79
C TYR A 153 3.77 18.87 -1.40
N ASP A 154 4.48 17.80 -1.09
CA ASP A 154 5.14 17.59 0.20
C ASP A 154 6.67 17.75 0.13
N TYR A 155 7.21 18.15 -1.02
CA TYR A 155 8.65 18.26 -1.26
C TYR A 155 9.35 19.20 -0.28
N GLU A 156 8.79 20.40 -0.07
CA GLU A 156 9.33 21.38 0.88
C GLU A 156 9.34 20.86 2.33
N LYS A 157 8.35 20.06 2.70
CA LYS A 157 8.33 19.41 4.03
C LYS A 157 9.43 18.36 4.16
N CYS A 158 9.73 17.61 3.10
CA CYS A 158 10.85 16.69 3.07
C CYS A 158 12.19 17.43 3.23
N LEU A 159 12.39 18.56 2.55
CA LEU A 159 13.58 19.41 2.72
C LEU A 159 13.73 19.89 4.16
N ASN A 160 12.63 20.26 4.82
CA ASN A 160 12.65 20.65 6.23
C ASN A 160 13.07 19.51 7.16
N ILE A 161 12.70 18.25 6.85
CA ILE A 161 13.16 17.08 7.59
C ILE A 161 14.66 16.91 7.40
N ILE A 162 15.16 16.90 6.16
CA ILE A 162 16.58 16.73 5.84
C ILE A 162 17.44 17.79 6.53
N ASN A 163 17.04 19.05 6.49
CA ASN A 163 17.78 20.17 7.11
C ASN A 163 17.96 20.00 8.64
N LYS A 164 17.04 19.25 9.29
CA LYS A 164 17.13 18.98 10.75
C LYS A 164 18.00 17.77 11.09
N VAL A 165 18.41 16.99 10.11
CA VAL A 165 19.24 15.79 10.26
C VAL A 165 20.40 15.80 9.26
N SER A 166 20.95 16.97 8.99
CA SER A 166 22.04 17.18 8.01
C SER A 166 23.32 16.40 8.29
N ASP A 167 23.50 15.93 9.53
CA ASP A 167 24.65 15.11 9.93
C ASP A 167 24.49 13.63 9.54
N LEU A 168 23.29 13.22 9.10
CA LEU A 168 23.04 11.88 8.61
C LEU A 168 23.31 11.77 7.10
N ASP A 169 23.65 10.55 6.65
CA ASP A 169 23.68 10.21 5.23
C ASP A 169 22.23 10.09 4.73
N ILE A 170 21.66 11.21 4.30
CA ILE A 170 20.25 11.32 3.93
C ILE A 170 20.06 12.13 2.65
N ASP A 171 19.32 11.56 1.71
CA ASP A 171 18.99 12.19 0.42
C ASP A 171 17.48 12.22 0.18
N ILE A 172 17.05 13.04 -0.77
CA ILE A 172 15.67 13.07 -1.25
C ILE A 172 15.60 12.72 -2.74
N ILE A 173 14.69 11.82 -3.08
CA ILE A 173 14.34 11.56 -4.47
C ILE A 173 13.33 12.61 -4.91
N LYS A 174 13.66 13.33 -6.00
CA LYS A 174 12.73 14.29 -6.61
C LYS A 174 11.44 13.56 -7.02
N PRO A 175 10.28 14.17 -6.74
CA PRO A 175 9.00 13.59 -7.14
C PRO A 175 8.96 13.30 -8.63
N THR A 176 8.51 12.10 -8.98
CA THR A 176 8.33 11.68 -10.38
C THR A 176 6.89 11.22 -10.57
N GLU A 177 6.35 11.47 -11.75
CA GLU A 177 5.03 10.94 -12.15
C GLU A 177 5.14 9.50 -12.69
N GLN A 178 6.35 8.97 -12.88
CA GLN A 178 6.57 7.63 -13.41
C GLN A 178 6.56 6.57 -12.29
N LEU A 179 5.50 5.80 -12.22
CA LEU A 179 5.38 4.71 -11.25
C LEU A 179 6.52 3.68 -11.37
N THR A 180 7.00 3.41 -12.58
CA THR A 180 8.12 2.48 -12.82
C THR A 180 9.40 2.91 -12.10
N GLN A 181 9.70 4.21 -12.06
CA GLN A 181 10.85 4.74 -11.34
C GLN A 181 10.70 4.54 -9.83
N MET A 182 9.50 4.77 -9.30
CA MET A 182 9.22 4.51 -7.88
C MET A 182 9.41 3.03 -7.53
N PHE A 183 8.93 2.11 -8.38
CA PHE A 183 9.14 0.67 -8.19
C PHE A 183 10.63 0.31 -8.16
N SER A 184 11.44 0.84 -9.09
CA SER A 184 12.89 0.60 -9.11
C SER A 184 13.56 1.11 -7.84
N ASN A 185 13.27 2.33 -7.43
CA ASN A 185 13.85 2.93 -6.22
C ASN A 185 13.49 2.12 -4.96
N ILE A 186 12.23 1.68 -4.84
CA ILE A 186 11.80 0.83 -3.72
C ILE A 186 12.50 -0.54 -3.79
N ASN A 187 12.70 -1.10 -4.98
CA ASN A 187 13.36 -2.39 -5.14
C ASN A 187 14.83 -2.38 -4.70
N GLU A 188 15.46 -1.23 -4.67
CA GLU A 188 16.86 -1.06 -4.23
C GLU A 188 17.02 -0.93 -2.71
N CYS A 189 15.96 -0.62 -1.95
CA CYS A 189 16.08 -0.47 -0.50
C CYS A 189 16.18 -1.82 0.23
N ASP A 190 16.79 -1.80 1.43
CA ASP A 190 16.79 -2.91 2.37
C ASP A 190 15.57 -2.87 3.28
N LEU A 191 15.10 -1.66 3.61
CA LEU A 191 13.94 -1.41 4.46
C LEU A 191 13.12 -0.25 3.91
N PHE A 192 11.80 -0.43 3.86
CA PHE A 192 10.84 0.62 3.51
C PHE A 192 9.99 1.02 4.72
N ILE A 193 9.93 2.31 5.01
CA ILE A 193 9.19 2.86 6.17
C ILE A 193 8.15 3.88 5.69
N SER A 194 6.89 3.72 6.09
CA SER A 194 5.81 4.66 5.73
C SER A 194 4.59 4.53 6.65
N GLY A 195 3.69 5.49 6.57
CA GLY A 195 2.29 5.29 6.95
C GLY A 195 1.57 4.33 5.99
N SER A 196 0.29 4.06 6.25
CA SER A 196 -0.54 3.21 5.37
C SER A 196 -0.82 3.92 4.03
N THR A 197 0.04 3.70 3.04
CA THR A 197 0.07 4.39 1.73
C THR A 197 0.24 3.42 0.57
N GLY A 198 -0.03 3.89 -0.66
CA GLY A 198 0.24 3.12 -1.88
C GLY A 198 1.68 2.61 -1.98
N PRO A 199 2.71 3.45 -1.80
CA PRO A 199 4.12 3.03 -1.80
C PRO A 199 4.46 1.92 -0.80
N LEU A 200 3.83 1.90 0.39
CA LEU A 200 4.00 0.79 1.35
C LEU A 200 3.53 -0.55 0.77
N HIS A 201 2.39 -0.55 0.06
CA HIS A 201 1.88 -1.75 -0.59
C HIS A 201 2.74 -2.18 -1.78
N VAL A 202 3.35 -1.22 -2.49
CA VAL A 202 4.35 -1.52 -3.53
C VAL A 202 5.54 -2.24 -2.92
N ALA A 203 6.12 -1.72 -1.84
CA ALA A 203 7.23 -2.35 -1.13
C ALA A 203 6.87 -3.77 -0.65
N GLY A 204 5.66 -3.94 -0.09
CA GLY A 204 5.16 -5.26 0.30
C GLY A 204 5.01 -6.22 -0.87
N SER A 205 4.50 -5.76 -2.03
CA SER A 205 4.36 -6.61 -3.22
C SER A 205 5.71 -7.04 -3.83
N LEU A 206 6.76 -6.27 -3.59
CA LEU A 206 8.14 -6.58 -3.96
C LEU A 206 8.85 -7.47 -2.91
N ASN A 207 8.13 -7.93 -1.89
CA ASN A 207 8.66 -8.69 -0.75
C ASN A 207 9.80 -7.98 0.01
N LYS A 208 9.82 -6.65 -0.01
CA LYS A 208 10.80 -5.86 0.75
C LYS A 208 10.50 -5.93 2.25
N LYS A 209 11.50 -5.69 3.09
CA LYS A 209 11.27 -5.44 4.51
C LYS A 209 10.50 -4.14 4.66
N THR A 210 9.37 -4.18 5.38
CA THR A 210 8.46 -3.03 5.51
C THR A 210 8.15 -2.70 6.95
N VAL A 211 8.08 -1.42 7.25
CA VAL A 211 7.55 -0.87 8.49
C VAL A 211 6.37 0.02 8.17
N GLY A 212 5.20 -0.36 8.66
CA GLY A 212 3.96 0.37 8.45
C GLY A 212 3.43 0.99 9.74
N PHE A 213 3.04 2.27 9.69
CA PHE A 213 2.34 2.96 10.77
C PHE A 213 0.86 3.08 10.44
N TYR A 214 -0.01 2.66 11.36
CA TYR A 214 -1.44 2.54 11.11
C TYR A 214 -2.27 3.25 12.18
N PRO A 215 -3.38 3.92 11.79
CA PRO A 215 -4.34 4.42 12.76
C PRO A 215 -5.04 3.29 13.50
N SER A 216 -5.44 3.52 14.75
CA SER A 216 -6.25 2.59 15.53
C SER A 216 -7.73 2.51 15.09
N LYS A 217 -8.15 3.31 14.10
CA LYS A 217 -9.52 3.30 13.58
C LYS A 217 -9.84 1.96 12.93
N LYS A 218 -10.96 1.34 13.30
CA LYS A 218 -11.41 0.01 12.84
C LYS A 218 -11.33 -0.22 11.32
N SER A 219 -11.60 0.80 10.51
CA SER A 219 -11.51 0.71 9.04
C SER A 219 -10.08 0.85 8.48
N SER A 220 -9.09 1.15 9.32
CA SER A 220 -7.72 1.50 8.91
C SER A 220 -6.66 0.78 9.76
N THR A 221 -7.02 -0.33 10.40
CA THR A 221 -6.11 -1.14 11.25
C THR A 221 -4.97 -1.77 10.45
N CYS A 222 -3.90 -2.13 11.14
CA CYS A 222 -2.78 -2.85 10.55
C CYS A 222 -3.21 -4.19 9.96
N LEU A 223 -4.18 -4.90 10.56
CA LEU A 223 -4.70 -6.14 10.01
C LEU A 223 -5.33 -5.92 8.63
N ARG A 224 -6.17 -4.88 8.52
CA ARG A 224 -6.89 -4.62 7.26
C ARG A 224 -5.96 -4.19 6.12
N TRP A 225 -5.01 -3.32 6.41
CA TRP A 225 -4.15 -2.69 5.42
C TRP A 225 -2.70 -3.17 5.48
N ARG A 226 -2.47 -4.33 6.11
CA ARG A 226 -1.14 -4.91 6.11
C ARG A 226 -0.66 -5.25 4.69
N THR A 227 0.63 -5.20 4.52
CA THR A 227 1.29 -5.55 3.27
C THR A 227 1.28 -7.06 3.00
N VAL A 228 1.49 -7.46 1.76
CA VAL A 228 1.40 -8.86 1.30
C VAL A 228 2.70 -9.65 1.42
N ASN A 229 3.82 -8.99 1.75
CA ASN A 229 5.12 -9.65 1.94
C ASN A 229 5.09 -10.68 3.07
N GLU A 230 6.14 -11.47 3.17
CA GLU A 230 6.31 -12.49 4.20
C GLU A 230 6.24 -11.89 5.61
N GLU A 231 5.74 -12.69 6.57
CA GLU A 231 5.58 -12.22 7.97
C GLU A 231 6.92 -11.79 8.60
N SER A 232 8.02 -12.46 8.25
CA SER A 232 9.38 -12.10 8.66
C SER A 232 9.88 -10.77 8.12
N ASN A 233 9.25 -10.28 7.05
CA ASN A 233 9.65 -9.07 6.34
C ASN A 233 8.76 -7.86 6.66
N LYS A 234 7.91 -7.91 7.68
CA LYS A 234 7.03 -6.78 7.99
C LYS A 234 6.90 -6.52 9.49
N LEU A 235 6.88 -5.25 9.82
CA LEU A 235 6.47 -4.74 11.13
C LEU A 235 5.33 -3.74 10.95
N SER A 236 4.41 -3.75 11.90
CA SER A 236 3.25 -2.88 11.91
C SER A 236 3.07 -2.26 13.28
N PHE A 237 2.99 -0.94 13.33
CA PHE A 237 2.78 -0.19 14.56
C PHE A 237 1.44 0.55 14.49
N GLU A 238 0.59 0.32 15.47
CA GLU A 238 -0.71 0.99 15.58
C GLU A 238 -0.63 2.19 16.53
N ASP A 239 -1.42 3.20 16.21
CA ASP A 239 -1.59 4.41 17.01
C ASP A 239 -2.05 4.06 18.43
N SER A 240 -1.28 4.43 19.43
CA SER A 240 -1.60 4.27 20.85
C SER A 240 -2.21 5.53 21.47
N GLY A 241 -2.28 6.62 20.71
CA GLY A 241 -2.70 7.94 21.21
C GLY A 241 -4.09 8.36 20.77
N THR A 242 -4.54 9.45 21.39
CA THR A 242 -5.81 10.14 21.07
C THR A 242 -5.61 11.34 20.14
N ASP A 243 -4.39 11.58 19.67
CA ASP A 243 -4.10 12.65 18.72
C ASP A 243 -4.83 12.40 17.40
N TYR A 244 -5.64 13.37 16.97
CA TYR A 244 -6.40 13.23 15.72
C TYR A 244 -5.55 13.46 14.47
N LYS A 245 -4.37 14.05 14.58
CA LYS A 245 -3.53 14.44 13.46
C LYS A 245 -2.43 13.43 13.14
N TYR A 246 -1.73 12.93 14.14
CA TYR A 246 -0.56 12.08 13.98
C TYR A 246 -0.70 10.76 14.73
N ILE A 247 0.01 9.75 14.27
CA ILE A 247 0.17 8.46 14.98
C ILE A 247 1.14 8.66 16.13
N LYS A 248 0.80 8.14 17.31
CA LYS A 248 1.62 8.16 18.51
C LYS A 248 2.11 6.77 18.85
N VAL A 249 3.41 6.61 18.85
CA VAL A 249 4.14 5.40 19.25
C VAL A 249 5.40 5.81 20.01
N ASP A 250 5.97 4.91 20.79
CA ASP A 250 7.30 5.13 21.38
C ASP A 250 8.39 4.87 20.33
N ILE A 251 8.96 5.94 19.81
CA ILE A 251 9.95 5.89 18.72
C ILE A 251 11.22 5.12 19.11
N ASN A 252 11.65 5.16 20.36
CA ASN A 252 12.84 4.41 20.80
C ASN A 252 12.57 2.92 20.71
N SER A 253 11.46 2.47 21.28
CA SER A 253 11.03 1.06 21.22
C SER A 253 10.81 0.59 19.77
N VAL A 254 10.24 1.46 18.91
CA VAL A 254 10.06 1.19 17.47
C VAL A 254 11.40 0.99 16.78
N ALA A 255 12.39 1.86 17.01
CA ALA A 255 13.72 1.77 16.41
C ALA A 255 14.43 0.48 16.81
N ASP A 256 14.39 0.13 18.12
CA ASP A 256 14.97 -1.11 18.64
C ASP A 256 14.31 -2.35 18.02
N GLU A 257 13.00 -2.35 17.87
CA GLU A 257 12.27 -3.47 17.26
C GLU A 257 12.60 -3.61 15.77
N ILE A 258 12.67 -2.51 15.03
CA ILE A 258 13.07 -2.49 13.61
C ILE A 258 14.47 -3.07 13.45
N TYR A 259 15.42 -2.58 14.26
CA TYR A 259 16.80 -3.06 14.19
C TYR A 259 16.87 -4.56 14.46
N ASN A 260 16.31 -5.02 15.58
CA ASN A 260 16.43 -6.41 16.02
C ASN A 260 15.73 -7.41 15.08
N LYS A 261 14.59 -7.04 14.47
CA LYS A 261 13.79 -7.94 13.65
C LYS A 261 14.06 -7.84 12.16
N LEU A 262 14.47 -6.66 11.67
CA LEU A 262 14.58 -6.42 10.24
C LEU A 262 16.00 -6.06 9.76
N LEU A 263 16.84 -5.44 10.57
CA LEU A 263 18.15 -4.92 10.09
C LEU A 263 19.35 -5.73 10.61
N LYS A 264 19.20 -6.39 11.74
CA LYS A 264 20.21 -7.29 12.29
C LYS A 264 20.28 -8.60 11.48
#